data_6b3c35ca4b43e581f12a4d84e633bcf0
#
_entry.id   6b3c35ca4b43e581f12a4d84e633bcf0
#
_cell.length_a   1.000
_cell.length_b   1.000
_cell.length_c   1.000
_cell.angle_alpha   90.00
_cell.angle_beta   90.00
_cell.angle_gamma   90.00
#
_symmetry.space_group_name_H-M   'P 1'
#
loop_
_entity.id
_entity.type
_entity.pdbx_description
1 polymer ?
#
loop_
_entity_poly.entity_id
_entity_poly.type
_entity_poly.pdbx_seq_one_letter_code
_entity_poly.pdbx_strand_id
1 'polypeptide(L)'
;MEHAAVAAVDWAKVVLGFGLPFGLAMAAMASAMGLAKAVTAAMEAIARQPEAATKIQGAMILGCAFIEALTIYVFVTVLLFGFGLLKI
;
A
#
# COMPACT_ATOMS: atom_id res chain seq x y z
N MET A 1 -27.97 17.03 -25.59
CA MET A 1 -27.21 17.11 -24.33
C MET A 1 -26.79 15.74 -23.86
N GLU A 2 -27.72 14.81 -23.70
CA GLU A 2 -27.42 13.46 -23.26
C GLU A 2 -26.47 12.73 -24.20
N HIS A 3 -26.65 12.89 -25.50
CA HIS A 3 -25.76 12.25 -26.47
C HIS A 3 -24.33 12.77 -26.37
N ALA A 4 -24.19 14.08 -26.16
CA ALA A 4 -22.85 14.65 -25.98
C ALA A 4 -22.20 14.16 -24.67
N ALA A 5 -22.99 14.07 -23.59
CA ALA A 5 -22.50 13.60 -22.32
C ALA A 5 -22.08 12.10 -22.36
N VAL A 6 -22.89 11.30 -23.09
CA VAL A 6 -22.58 9.86 -23.23
C VAL A 6 -21.40 9.65 -24.18
N ALA A 7 -21.30 10.45 -25.24
CA ALA A 7 -20.22 10.32 -26.21
C ALA A 7 -18.89 10.91 -25.69
N ALA A 8 -18.96 11.89 -24.79
CA ALA A 8 -17.78 12.54 -24.28
C ALA A 8 -17.10 11.62 -23.26
N VAL A 9 -15.80 11.41 -23.44
CA VAL A 9 -15.01 10.62 -22.50
C VAL A 9 -14.57 11.54 -21.37
N ASP A 10 -14.90 11.13 -20.15
CA ASP A 10 -14.39 11.82 -18.97
C ASP A 10 -12.99 11.26 -18.65
N TRP A 11 -12.00 11.94 -19.19
CA TRP A 11 -10.62 11.48 -19.05
C TRP A 11 -10.14 11.49 -17.61
N ALA A 12 -10.67 12.36 -16.77
CA ALA A 12 -10.32 12.36 -15.36
C ALA A 12 -10.77 11.05 -14.71
N LYS A 13 -11.98 10.59 -15.00
CA LYS A 13 -12.49 9.33 -14.47
C LYS A 13 -11.72 8.13 -15.01
N VAL A 14 -11.37 8.16 -16.29
CA VAL A 14 -10.58 7.08 -16.90
C VAL A 14 -9.21 6.98 -16.24
N VAL A 15 -8.53 8.12 -16.10
CA VAL A 15 -7.21 8.15 -15.47
C VAL A 15 -7.27 7.67 -14.02
N LEU A 16 -8.28 8.13 -13.27
CA LEU A 16 -8.43 7.68 -11.89
C LEU A 16 -8.81 6.21 -11.80
N GLY A 17 -9.62 5.72 -12.72
CA GLY A 17 -10.03 4.32 -12.76
C GLY A 17 -8.86 3.35 -12.90
N PHE A 18 -7.80 3.77 -13.59
CA PHE A 18 -6.56 3.01 -13.70
C PHE A 18 -5.53 3.45 -12.67
N GLY A 19 -5.43 4.75 -12.43
CA GLY A 19 -4.39 5.31 -11.57
C GLY A 19 -4.54 4.94 -10.11
N LEU A 20 -5.75 4.94 -9.59
CA LEU A 20 -5.98 4.64 -8.18
C LEU A 20 -5.61 3.19 -7.84
N PRO A 21 -6.17 2.17 -8.52
CA PRO A 21 -5.78 0.80 -8.21
C PRO A 21 -4.32 0.50 -8.58
N PHE A 22 -3.81 1.09 -9.65
CA PHE A 22 -2.42 0.92 -10.02
C PHE A 22 -1.49 1.49 -8.95
N GLY A 23 -1.80 2.70 -8.46
CA GLY A 23 -1.02 3.31 -7.39
C GLY A 23 -1.01 2.47 -6.12
N LEU A 24 -2.17 1.93 -5.76
CA LEU A 24 -2.28 1.03 -4.60
C LEU A 24 -1.47 -0.25 -4.82
N ALA A 25 -1.54 -0.81 -6.02
CA ALA A 25 -0.78 -2.02 -6.35
C ALA A 25 0.73 -1.77 -6.26
N MET A 26 1.20 -0.62 -6.74
CA MET A 26 2.61 -0.24 -6.64
C MET A 26 3.05 -0.09 -5.19
N ALA A 27 2.23 0.58 -4.38
CA ALA A 27 2.51 0.75 -2.96
C ALA A 27 2.56 -0.61 -2.26
N ALA A 28 1.61 -1.48 -2.56
CA ALA A 28 1.55 -2.82 -1.97
C ALA A 28 2.77 -3.66 -2.37
N MET A 29 3.19 -3.57 -3.62
CA MET A 29 4.37 -4.28 -4.09
C MET A 29 5.62 -3.81 -3.37
N ALA A 30 5.81 -2.50 -3.26
CA ALA A 30 6.97 -1.93 -2.57
C ALA A 30 6.97 -2.33 -1.09
N SER A 31 5.81 -2.26 -0.46
CA SER A 31 5.64 -2.64 0.94
C SER A 31 5.93 -4.12 1.14
N ALA A 32 5.40 -4.98 0.26
CA ALA A 32 5.63 -6.42 0.34
C ALA A 32 7.11 -6.77 0.22
N MET A 33 7.84 -6.08 -0.66
CA MET A 33 9.28 -6.29 -0.80
C MET A 33 10.03 -5.86 0.46
N GLY A 34 9.64 -4.73 1.04
CA GLY A 34 10.23 -4.27 2.29
C GLY A 34 9.95 -5.20 3.45
N LEU A 35 8.69 -5.66 3.55
CA LEU A 35 8.29 -6.62 4.59
C LEU A 35 9.04 -7.94 4.44
N ALA A 36 9.17 -8.44 3.22
CA ALA A 36 9.88 -9.68 2.97
C ALA A 36 11.34 -9.60 3.43
N LYS A 37 12.00 -8.47 3.13
CA LYS A 37 13.38 -8.27 3.55
C LYS A 37 13.50 -8.16 5.07
N ALA A 38 12.57 -7.45 5.70
CA ALA A 38 12.58 -7.28 7.16
C ALA A 38 12.36 -8.61 7.87
N VAL A 39 11.40 -9.39 7.41
CA VAL A 39 11.09 -10.70 8.01
C VAL A 39 12.26 -11.68 7.81
N THR A 40 12.81 -11.72 6.59
CA THR A 40 13.95 -12.59 6.31
C THR A 40 15.14 -12.25 7.22
N ALA A 41 15.46 -10.96 7.33
CA ALA A 41 16.56 -10.52 8.19
C ALA A 41 16.32 -10.88 9.65
N ALA A 42 15.08 -10.71 10.12
CA ALA A 42 14.73 -11.04 11.50
C ALA A 42 14.85 -12.55 11.76
N MET A 43 14.37 -13.36 10.83
CA MET A 43 14.46 -14.81 10.98
C MET A 43 15.90 -15.29 11.00
N GLU A 44 16.74 -14.74 10.14
CA GLU A 44 18.16 -15.06 10.13
C GLU A 44 18.85 -14.63 11.44
N ALA A 45 18.48 -13.46 11.95
CA ALA A 45 19.04 -12.97 13.20
C ALA A 45 18.64 -13.86 14.39
N ILE A 46 17.37 -14.30 14.42
CA ILE A 46 16.89 -15.21 15.46
C ILE A 46 17.64 -16.56 15.39
N ALA A 47 17.87 -17.04 14.17
CA ALA A 47 18.60 -18.28 13.97
C ALA A 47 20.03 -18.20 14.53
N ARG A 48 20.65 -17.02 14.40
CA ARG A 48 22.02 -16.80 14.93
C ARG A 48 22.03 -16.52 16.43
N GLN A 49 20.97 -15.88 16.94
CA GLN A 49 20.88 -15.47 18.33
C GLN A 49 19.52 -15.82 18.90
N PRO A 50 19.27 -17.12 19.15
CA PRO A 50 17.94 -17.55 19.64
C PRO A 50 17.55 -16.90 20.96
N GLU A 51 18.52 -16.56 21.82
CA GLU A 51 18.29 -15.91 23.11
C GLU A 51 17.72 -14.50 22.95
N ALA A 52 17.90 -13.88 21.77
CA ALA A 52 17.40 -12.55 21.48
C ALA A 52 16.09 -12.58 20.69
N ALA A 53 15.48 -13.73 20.50
CA ALA A 53 14.29 -13.91 19.63
C ALA A 53 13.17 -12.94 19.97
N THR A 54 12.83 -12.78 21.24
CA THR A 54 11.74 -11.90 21.66
C THR A 54 12.03 -10.44 21.29
N LYS A 55 13.25 -10.00 21.50
CA LYS A 55 13.67 -8.64 21.20
C LYS A 55 13.66 -8.38 19.70
N ILE A 56 14.18 -9.32 18.92
CA ILE A 56 14.22 -9.23 17.45
C ILE A 56 12.81 -9.22 16.89
N GLN A 57 11.94 -10.09 17.41
CA GLN A 57 10.56 -10.18 16.96
C GLN A 57 9.79 -8.89 17.22
N GLY A 58 9.99 -8.28 18.39
CA GLY A 58 9.38 -7.01 18.73
C GLY A 58 9.80 -5.89 17.79
N ALA A 59 11.11 -5.82 17.51
CA ALA A 59 11.63 -4.82 16.57
C ALA A 59 11.11 -5.06 15.16
N MET A 60 11.01 -6.32 14.74
CA MET A 60 10.47 -6.69 13.43
C MET A 60 9.02 -6.25 13.29
N ILE A 61 8.18 -6.55 14.28
CA ILE A 61 6.77 -6.18 14.25
C ILE A 61 6.62 -4.67 14.13
N LEU A 62 7.37 -3.91 14.91
CA LEU A 62 7.33 -2.46 14.87
C LEU A 62 7.74 -1.93 13.51
N GLY A 63 8.87 -2.42 12.99
CA GLY A 63 9.36 -2.01 11.67
C GLY A 63 8.40 -2.37 10.55
N CYS A 64 7.84 -3.57 10.59
CA CYS A 64 6.86 -4.02 9.60
C CYS A 64 5.59 -3.17 9.65
N ALA A 65 5.15 -2.76 10.84
CA ALA A 65 3.99 -1.90 10.98
C ALA A 65 4.22 -0.54 10.30
N PHE A 66 5.41 0.04 10.46
CA PHE A 66 5.73 1.30 9.79
C PHE A 66 5.80 1.14 8.28
N ILE A 67 6.36 0.04 7.80
CA ILE A 67 6.40 -0.22 6.35
C ILE A 67 4.99 -0.34 5.79
N GLU A 68 4.12 -1.09 6.46
CA GLU A 68 2.75 -1.30 6.01
C GLU A 68 1.92 -0.02 6.09
N ALA A 69 2.23 0.88 7.00
CA ALA A 69 1.51 2.14 7.14
C ALA A 69 1.50 2.94 5.85
N LEU A 70 2.57 2.88 5.05
CA LEU A 70 2.64 3.58 3.77
C LEU A 70 1.58 3.06 2.80
N THR A 71 1.38 1.74 2.74
CA THR A 71 0.33 1.15 1.90
C THR A 71 -1.05 1.53 2.41
N ILE A 72 -1.22 1.57 3.73
CA ILE A 72 -2.49 1.97 4.33
C ILE A 72 -2.84 3.41 3.95
N TYR A 73 -1.87 4.32 3.95
CA TYR A 73 -2.13 5.70 3.53
C TYR A 73 -2.59 5.77 2.08
N VAL A 74 -1.97 5.01 1.19
CA VAL A 74 -2.39 4.96 -0.21
C VAL A 74 -3.78 4.35 -0.32
N PHE A 75 -4.05 3.29 0.43
CA PHE A 75 -5.36 2.65 0.47
C PHE A 75 -6.45 3.63 0.91
N VAL A 76 -6.19 4.41 1.95
CA VAL A 76 -7.13 5.43 2.42
C VAL A 76 -7.39 6.47 1.32
N THR A 77 -6.35 6.90 0.62
CA THR A 77 -6.50 7.83 -0.49
C THR A 77 -7.41 7.25 -1.58
N VAL A 78 -7.21 5.98 -1.93
CA VAL A 78 -8.05 5.30 -2.92
C VAL A 78 -9.51 5.25 -2.46
N LEU A 79 -9.74 4.94 -1.19
CA LEU A 79 -11.10 4.92 -0.63
C LEU A 79 -11.76 6.29 -0.67
N LEU A 80 -11.01 7.35 -0.35
CA LEU A 80 -11.56 8.71 -0.38
C LEU A 80 -12.02 9.09 -1.78
N PHE A 81 -11.23 8.78 -2.80
CA PHE A 81 -11.64 9.02 -4.18
C PHE A 81 -12.77 8.07 -4.60
N GLY A 82 -12.69 6.81 -4.19
CA GLY A 82 -13.70 5.81 -4.55
C GLY A 82 -15.08 6.13 -4.00
N PHE A 83 -15.15 6.68 -2.80
CA PHE A 83 -16.42 7.09 -2.21
C PHE A 83 -16.83 8.50 -2.60
N GLY A 84 -16.03 9.18 -3.43
CA GLY A 84 -16.35 10.55 -3.87
C GLY A 84 -16.16 11.59 -2.79
N LEU A 85 -15.41 11.27 -1.73
CA LEU A 85 -15.15 12.22 -0.65
C LEU A 85 -14.15 13.29 -1.06
N LEU A 86 -13.24 12.94 -1.98
CA LEU A 86 -12.35 13.90 -2.61
C LEU A 86 -12.82 14.07 -4.05
N LYS A 87 -13.28 15.27 -4.37
CA LYS A 87 -13.79 15.57 -5.71
C LYS A 87 -12.71 16.23 -6.56
N ILE A 88 -12.74 15.87 -7.82
CA ILE A 88 -11.87 16.46 -8.83
C ILE A 88 -12.66 17.39 -9.74
#